data_d6143984e76265c17e6839ee02b61362
#
_entry.id   d6143984e76265c17e6839ee02b61362
#
_cell.length_a   1.000
_cell.length_b   1.000
_cell.length_c   1.000
_cell.angle_alpha   90.00
_cell.angle_beta   90.00
_cell.angle_gamma   90.00
#
_symmetry.space_group_name_H-M   'P 1'
#
loop_
_entity.id
_entity.type
_entity.pdbx_description
1 polymer ?
#
loop_
_entity_poly.entity_id
_entity_poly.type
_entity_poly.pdbx_seq_one_letter_code
_entity_poly.pdbx_strand_id
1 'polypeptide(L)'
;MTQTLRHNRKTAYRLSGWFLLLAVFFAAAAFTGCDPALFFARKSHLADLVSDMLRPDLSYLPKILTPLFYTLQMSVCGTILGSVLGLLTAPFGTVSLRFPVVLRRLVRFVIQVLRSFPALVLALLATFLFGLGTFAGTFAITLYTFAIMTKLTYEDADAANTAAYLALRSMGCAPFPAFIHAVLPEILPSYLTNALYLLETNVRQSSILGYVGAGGIGLILNEKISWREFQKVGAILLVLFLTVCVIESISRYLSALIRREFLVQTVSGAKRKRHLTLLGTGILLVFFVCLA
;
A
#
# COMPACT_ATOMS: atom_id res chain seq x y z
N MET A 1 48.97 16.48 -27.89
CA MET A 1 48.35 15.58 -28.90
C MET A 1 47.69 14.33 -28.29
N THR A 2 48.09 13.84 -27.12
CA THR A 2 47.57 12.63 -26.47
C THR A 2 46.24 12.84 -25.72
N GLN A 3 45.93 14.04 -25.25
CA GLN A 3 44.65 14.33 -24.52
C GLN A 3 43.44 14.42 -25.42
N THR A 4 43.57 14.96 -26.62
CA THR A 4 42.50 15.06 -27.62
C THR A 4 42.04 13.70 -28.12
N LEU A 5 42.99 12.75 -28.30
CA LEU A 5 42.68 11.38 -28.70
C LEU A 5 41.94 10.56 -27.64
N ARG A 6 42.21 10.83 -26.34
CA ARG A 6 41.50 10.21 -25.23
C ARG A 6 40.05 10.73 -25.05
N HIS A 7 39.83 12.02 -25.35
CA HIS A 7 38.50 12.62 -25.30
C HIS A 7 37.61 12.08 -26.43
N ASN A 8 38.13 12.00 -27.65
CA ASN A 8 37.38 11.45 -28.78
C ASN A 8 37.01 9.96 -28.58
N ARG A 9 37.88 9.15 -27.99
CA ARG A 9 37.54 7.74 -27.67
C ARG A 9 36.42 7.64 -26.66
N LYS A 10 36.38 8.42 -25.59
CA LYS A 10 35.30 8.43 -24.62
C LYS A 10 33.96 8.84 -25.21
N THR A 11 33.98 9.80 -26.13
CA THR A 11 32.78 10.27 -26.86
C THR A 11 32.30 9.20 -27.85
N ALA A 12 33.22 8.50 -28.54
CA ALA A 12 32.88 7.40 -29.43
C ALA A 12 32.25 6.20 -28.67
N TYR A 13 32.78 5.82 -27.49
CA TYR A 13 32.20 4.77 -26.68
C TYR A 13 30.82 5.18 -26.09
N ARG A 14 30.61 6.45 -25.78
CA ARG A 14 29.29 6.95 -25.38
C ARG A 14 28.29 6.90 -26.53
N LEU A 15 28.69 7.34 -27.70
CA LEU A 15 27.87 7.27 -28.92
C LEU A 15 27.53 5.84 -29.31
N SER A 16 28.49 4.94 -29.26
CA SER A 16 28.25 3.52 -29.55
C SER A 16 27.33 2.86 -28.53
N GLY A 17 27.43 3.25 -27.24
CA GLY A 17 26.50 2.81 -26.19
C GLY A 17 25.06 3.28 -26.43
N TRP A 18 24.87 4.52 -26.84
CA TRP A 18 23.55 5.04 -27.22
C TRP A 18 22.98 4.34 -28.47
N PHE A 19 23.83 4.09 -29.47
CA PHE A 19 23.44 3.33 -30.67
C PHE A 19 23.01 1.91 -30.35
N LEU A 20 23.74 1.23 -29.45
CA LEU A 20 23.40 -0.12 -29.00
C LEU A 20 22.06 -0.12 -28.23
N LEU A 21 21.85 0.85 -27.32
CA LEU A 21 20.60 0.99 -26.61
C LEU A 21 19.40 1.24 -27.54
N LEU A 22 19.58 2.13 -28.53
CA LEU A 22 18.57 2.36 -29.57
C LEU A 22 18.30 1.12 -30.40
N ALA A 23 19.32 0.41 -30.80
CA ALA A 23 19.18 -0.84 -31.58
C ALA A 23 18.43 -1.91 -30.78
N VAL A 24 18.76 -2.09 -29.48
CA VAL A 24 18.06 -3.01 -28.59
C VAL A 24 16.60 -2.57 -28.39
N PHE A 25 16.34 -1.26 -28.23
CA PHE A 25 14.98 -0.72 -28.10
C PHE A 25 14.14 -0.99 -29.35
N PHE A 26 14.66 -0.70 -30.56
CA PHE A 26 13.93 -0.95 -31.80
C PHE A 26 13.76 -2.46 -32.08
N ALA A 27 14.76 -3.28 -31.75
CA ALA A 27 14.63 -4.72 -31.83
C ALA A 27 13.56 -5.26 -30.89
N ALA A 28 13.52 -4.79 -29.64
CA ALA A 28 12.49 -5.13 -28.68
C ALA A 28 11.10 -4.67 -29.14
N ALA A 29 10.99 -3.45 -29.67
CA ALA A 29 9.73 -2.91 -30.20
C ALA A 29 9.23 -3.73 -31.40
N ALA A 30 10.12 -4.14 -32.30
CA ALA A 30 9.77 -5.00 -33.42
C ALA A 30 9.35 -6.40 -32.95
N PHE A 31 10.06 -6.96 -31.95
CA PHE A 31 9.74 -8.29 -31.42
C PHE A 31 8.41 -8.32 -30.64
N THR A 32 8.05 -7.22 -29.95
CA THR A 32 6.77 -7.08 -29.23
C THR A 32 5.60 -6.69 -30.12
N GLY A 33 5.81 -6.51 -31.43
CA GLY A 33 4.76 -6.10 -32.36
C GLY A 33 4.28 -4.66 -32.13
N CYS A 34 5.10 -3.80 -31.53
CA CYS A 34 4.80 -2.40 -31.32
C CYS A 34 4.79 -1.68 -32.68
N ASP A 35 3.60 -1.45 -33.21
CA ASP A 35 3.41 -0.73 -34.47
C ASP A 35 2.98 0.73 -34.20
N PRO A 36 3.88 1.71 -34.37
CA PRO A 36 3.55 3.10 -34.20
C PRO A 36 2.46 3.59 -35.18
N ALA A 37 2.36 2.99 -36.35
CA ALA A 37 1.34 3.34 -37.33
C ALA A 37 -0.06 3.04 -36.83
N LEU A 38 -0.25 1.93 -36.10
CA LEU A 38 -1.52 1.58 -35.43
C LEU A 38 -1.92 2.62 -34.37
N PHE A 39 -0.94 3.14 -33.60
CA PHE A 39 -1.20 4.20 -32.65
C PHE A 39 -1.70 5.47 -33.33
N PHE A 40 -1.04 5.91 -34.40
CA PHE A 40 -1.46 7.09 -35.13
C PHE A 40 -2.77 6.90 -35.90
N ALA A 41 -3.03 5.69 -36.42
CA ALA A 41 -4.27 5.36 -37.10
C ALA A 41 -5.48 5.37 -36.15
N ARG A 42 -5.27 5.01 -34.86
CA ARG A 42 -6.34 4.92 -33.85
C ARG A 42 -6.42 6.12 -32.93
N LYS A 43 -5.68 7.21 -33.19
CA LYS A 43 -5.67 8.42 -32.33
C LYS A 43 -7.05 9.06 -32.18
N SER A 44 -7.90 9.02 -33.22
CA SER A 44 -9.28 9.53 -33.15
C SER A 44 -10.12 8.75 -32.15
N HIS A 45 -10.06 7.40 -32.18
CA HIS A 45 -10.76 6.56 -31.21
C HIS A 45 -10.31 6.81 -29.77
N LEU A 46 -9.00 7.03 -29.57
CA LEU A 46 -8.48 7.39 -28.26
C LEU A 46 -9.00 8.76 -27.80
N ALA A 47 -9.03 9.74 -28.71
CA ALA A 47 -9.53 11.07 -28.42
C ALA A 47 -11.02 11.04 -28.07
N ASP A 48 -11.85 10.30 -28.82
CA ASP A 48 -13.27 10.11 -28.57
C ASP A 48 -13.51 9.47 -27.20
N LEU A 49 -12.78 8.40 -26.88
CA LEU A 49 -12.87 7.69 -25.62
C LEU A 49 -12.52 8.60 -24.44
N VAL A 50 -11.41 9.35 -24.52
CA VAL A 50 -11.00 10.31 -23.50
C VAL A 50 -12.03 11.44 -23.38
N SER A 51 -12.57 11.95 -24.50
CA SER A 51 -13.60 12.99 -24.51
C SER A 51 -14.87 12.51 -23.80
N ASP A 52 -15.30 11.27 -24.03
CA ASP A 52 -16.47 10.69 -23.35
C ASP A 52 -16.23 10.54 -21.85
N MET A 53 -15.03 10.10 -21.44
CA MET A 53 -14.67 9.98 -20.03
C MET A 53 -14.57 11.34 -19.32
N LEU A 54 -14.17 12.40 -20.04
CA LEU A 54 -14.12 13.79 -19.53
C LEU A 54 -15.49 14.46 -19.42
N ARG A 55 -16.55 13.83 -19.96
CA ARG A 55 -17.95 14.24 -19.78
C ARG A 55 -18.70 13.28 -18.87
N PRO A 56 -18.39 13.26 -17.56
CA PRO A 56 -18.94 12.29 -16.63
C PRO A 56 -20.47 12.43 -16.52
N ASP A 57 -21.17 11.30 -16.57
CA ASP A 57 -22.61 11.24 -16.30
C ASP A 57 -22.86 11.35 -14.78
N LEU A 58 -23.14 12.58 -14.31
CA LEU A 58 -23.41 12.86 -12.91
C LEU A 58 -24.70 12.23 -12.39
N SER A 59 -25.63 11.84 -13.28
CA SER A 59 -26.87 11.16 -12.88
C SER A 59 -26.61 9.77 -12.31
N TYR A 60 -25.44 9.21 -12.63
CA TYR A 60 -25.01 7.88 -12.15
C TYR A 60 -24.41 7.91 -10.72
N LEU A 61 -24.14 9.09 -10.14
CA LEU A 61 -23.53 9.25 -8.80
C LEU A 61 -24.23 8.45 -7.68
N PRO A 62 -25.57 8.45 -7.55
CA PRO A 62 -26.22 7.68 -6.46
C PRO A 62 -25.93 6.19 -6.51
N LYS A 63 -25.70 5.62 -7.72
CA LYS A 63 -25.37 4.20 -7.89
C LYS A 63 -23.92 3.88 -7.57
N ILE A 64 -23.04 4.88 -7.56
CA ILE A 64 -21.61 4.72 -7.23
C ILE A 64 -21.39 4.67 -5.71
N LEU A 65 -22.22 5.39 -4.92
CA LEU A 65 -21.97 5.58 -3.49
C LEU A 65 -21.94 4.26 -2.71
N THR A 66 -22.89 3.36 -2.96
CA THR A 66 -22.94 2.06 -2.24
C THR A 66 -21.72 1.18 -2.52
N PRO A 67 -21.31 0.93 -3.79
CA PRO A 67 -20.07 0.20 -4.08
C PRO A 67 -18.81 0.90 -3.57
N LEU A 68 -18.77 2.25 -3.57
CA LEU A 68 -17.68 3.02 -2.99
C LEU A 68 -17.57 2.75 -1.47
N PHE A 69 -18.71 2.77 -0.77
CA PHE A 69 -18.74 2.48 0.66
C PHE A 69 -18.22 1.08 0.98
N TYR A 70 -18.63 0.07 0.22
CA TYR A 70 -18.07 -1.29 0.34
C TYR A 70 -16.55 -1.33 0.11
N THR A 71 -16.05 -0.57 -0.85
CA THR A 71 -14.61 -0.45 -1.11
C THR A 71 -13.87 0.12 0.09
N LEU A 72 -14.42 1.18 0.70
CA LEU A 72 -13.87 1.79 1.90
C LEU A 72 -13.90 0.84 3.11
N GLN A 73 -15.03 0.17 3.34
CA GLN A 73 -15.16 -0.82 4.41
C GLN A 73 -14.13 -1.95 4.28
N MET A 74 -13.99 -2.55 3.08
CA MET A 74 -12.99 -3.59 2.82
C MET A 74 -11.58 -3.10 3.12
N SER A 75 -11.25 -1.89 2.67
CA SER A 75 -9.91 -1.32 2.84
C SER A 75 -9.61 -1.02 4.30
N VAL A 76 -10.55 -0.43 5.04
CA VAL A 76 -10.38 -0.10 6.47
C VAL A 76 -10.29 -1.37 7.30
N CYS A 77 -11.26 -2.29 7.16
CA CYS A 77 -11.26 -3.55 7.90
C CYS A 77 -10.01 -4.38 7.60
N GLY A 78 -9.66 -4.54 6.33
CA GLY A 78 -8.49 -5.30 5.91
C GLY A 78 -7.18 -4.69 6.43
N THR A 79 -7.07 -3.36 6.41
CA THR A 79 -5.89 -2.67 6.93
C THR A 79 -5.78 -2.81 8.44
N ILE A 80 -6.85 -2.64 9.19
CA ILE A 80 -6.84 -2.78 10.66
C ILE A 80 -6.49 -4.21 11.05
N LEU A 81 -7.19 -5.21 10.51
CA LEU A 81 -6.92 -6.62 10.82
C LEU A 81 -5.50 -7.01 10.44
N GLY A 82 -5.06 -6.66 9.23
CA GLY A 82 -3.71 -6.96 8.77
C GLY A 82 -2.63 -6.28 9.61
N SER A 83 -2.84 -5.03 10.01
CA SER A 83 -1.91 -4.29 10.88
C SER A 83 -1.83 -4.90 12.27
N VAL A 84 -2.97 -5.22 12.90
CA VAL A 84 -2.98 -5.84 14.24
C VAL A 84 -2.26 -7.19 14.20
N LEU A 85 -2.57 -8.05 13.24
CA LEU A 85 -1.87 -9.33 13.07
C LEU A 85 -0.38 -9.13 12.80
N GLY A 86 -0.01 -8.11 12.01
CA GLY A 86 1.37 -7.73 11.72
C GLY A 86 2.14 -7.33 12.97
N LEU A 87 1.52 -6.51 13.83
CA LEU A 87 2.12 -6.08 15.10
C LEU A 87 2.35 -7.26 16.06
N LEU A 88 1.40 -8.19 16.14
CA LEU A 88 1.51 -9.38 17.01
C LEU A 88 2.59 -10.37 16.54
N THR A 89 2.82 -10.44 15.22
CA THR A 89 3.80 -11.38 14.63
C THR A 89 5.20 -10.79 14.47
N ALA A 90 5.33 -9.46 14.36
CA ALA A 90 6.62 -8.78 14.15
C ALA A 90 7.70 -9.13 15.19
N PRO A 91 7.41 -9.22 16.51
CA PRO A 91 8.41 -9.58 17.52
C PRO A 91 9.13 -10.89 17.20
N PHE A 92 8.43 -11.88 16.66
CA PHE A 92 9.01 -13.17 16.30
C PHE A 92 9.92 -13.11 15.07
N GLY A 93 9.77 -12.09 14.23
CA GLY A 93 10.64 -11.81 13.09
C GLY A 93 11.90 -11.01 13.43
N THR A 94 11.95 -10.33 14.58
CA THR A 94 13.01 -9.39 14.98
C THR A 94 14.29 -10.12 15.38
N VAL A 95 15.46 -9.65 14.94
CA VAL A 95 16.77 -10.21 15.30
C VAL A 95 17.15 -9.82 16.72
N SER A 96 16.90 -8.58 17.09
CA SER A 96 17.32 -7.97 18.36
C SER A 96 16.66 -8.61 19.58
N LEU A 97 15.50 -9.23 19.43
CA LEU A 97 14.72 -9.81 20.54
C LEU A 97 15.14 -11.22 20.95
N ARG A 98 16.15 -11.80 20.30
CA ARG A 98 16.73 -13.11 20.62
C ARG A 98 15.73 -14.28 20.75
N PHE A 99 14.64 -14.26 19.97
CA PHE A 99 13.78 -15.44 19.84
C PHE A 99 14.54 -16.60 19.13
N PRO A 100 14.06 -17.85 19.26
CA PRO A 100 14.68 -18.99 18.58
C PRO A 100 14.89 -18.75 17.10
N VAL A 101 16.10 -19.01 16.61
CA VAL A 101 16.51 -18.72 15.22
C VAL A 101 15.60 -19.39 14.21
N VAL A 102 15.12 -20.61 14.53
CA VAL A 102 14.21 -21.38 13.67
C VAL A 102 12.89 -20.64 13.50
N LEU A 103 12.26 -20.18 14.60
CA LEU A 103 11.00 -19.44 14.57
C LEU A 103 11.14 -18.14 13.77
N ARG A 104 12.21 -17.39 14.01
CA ARG A 104 12.50 -16.15 13.27
C ARG A 104 12.65 -16.40 11.76
N ARG A 105 13.42 -17.43 11.38
CA ARG A 105 13.59 -17.80 9.96
C ARG A 105 12.29 -18.22 9.32
N LEU A 106 11.47 -18.99 10.03
CA LEU A 106 10.16 -19.42 9.56
C LEU A 106 9.23 -18.23 9.32
N VAL A 107 9.11 -17.31 10.30
CA VAL A 107 8.27 -16.12 10.17
C VAL A 107 8.73 -15.27 8.98
N ARG A 108 10.04 -14.97 8.87
CA ARG A 108 10.57 -14.20 7.75
C ARG A 108 10.35 -14.87 6.39
N PHE A 109 10.50 -16.20 6.34
CA PHE A 109 10.24 -16.96 5.11
C PHE A 109 8.77 -16.88 4.70
N VAL A 110 7.83 -17.15 5.63
CA VAL A 110 6.39 -17.07 5.35
C VAL A 110 5.98 -15.66 4.88
N ILE A 111 6.45 -14.63 5.58
CA ILE A 111 6.17 -13.23 5.21
C ILE A 111 6.76 -12.91 3.83
N GLN A 112 7.96 -13.38 3.51
CA GLN A 112 8.55 -13.14 2.20
C GLN A 112 7.79 -13.85 1.08
N VAL A 113 7.32 -15.08 1.31
CA VAL A 113 6.45 -15.80 0.36
C VAL A 113 5.14 -15.05 0.15
N LEU A 114 4.44 -14.63 1.22
CA LEU A 114 3.20 -13.87 1.10
C LEU A 114 3.38 -12.56 0.32
N ARG A 115 4.50 -11.86 0.52
CA ARG A 115 4.81 -10.61 -0.17
C ARG A 115 5.22 -10.79 -1.63
N SER A 116 5.60 -11.99 -2.05
CA SER A 116 5.90 -12.25 -3.46
C SER A 116 4.63 -12.29 -4.33
N PHE A 117 3.46 -12.50 -3.71
CA PHE A 117 2.20 -12.47 -4.43
C PHE A 117 1.65 -11.04 -4.57
N PRO A 118 1.32 -10.59 -5.78
CA PRO A 118 0.55 -9.35 -5.97
C PRO A 118 -0.82 -9.43 -5.26
N ALA A 119 -1.32 -8.29 -4.76
CA ALA A 119 -2.62 -8.23 -4.09
C ALA A 119 -3.77 -8.81 -4.94
N LEU A 120 -3.71 -8.63 -6.26
CA LEU A 120 -4.69 -9.18 -7.20
C LEU A 120 -4.72 -10.71 -7.18
N VAL A 121 -3.56 -11.37 -7.09
CA VAL A 121 -3.46 -12.84 -7.01
C VAL A 121 -4.03 -13.34 -5.68
N LEU A 122 -3.74 -12.63 -4.57
CA LEU A 122 -4.33 -12.96 -3.27
C LEU A 122 -5.87 -12.81 -3.29
N ALA A 123 -6.39 -11.78 -3.97
CA ALA A 123 -7.83 -11.60 -4.13
C ALA A 123 -8.45 -12.72 -4.99
N LEU A 124 -7.80 -13.11 -6.07
CA LEU A 124 -8.25 -14.22 -6.89
C LEU A 124 -8.31 -15.53 -6.10
N LEU A 125 -7.27 -15.84 -5.32
CA LEU A 125 -7.27 -17.01 -4.44
C LEU A 125 -8.38 -16.93 -3.38
N ALA A 126 -8.58 -15.74 -2.80
CA ALA A 126 -9.65 -15.52 -1.82
C ALA A 126 -11.06 -15.70 -2.45
N THR A 127 -11.28 -15.23 -3.68
CA THR A 127 -12.55 -15.44 -4.37
C THR A 127 -12.79 -16.91 -4.72
N PHE A 128 -11.77 -17.67 -5.02
CA PHE A 128 -11.90 -19.13 -5.21
C PHE A 128 -12.24 -19.87 -3.91
N LEU A 129 -11.72 -19.42 -2.77
CA LEU A 129 -11.95 -20.07 -1.47
C LEU A 129 -13.29 -19.69 -0.85
N PHE A 130 -13.67 -18.41 -0.92
CA PHE A 130 -14.83 -17.86 -0.18
C PHE A 130 -15.98 -17.43 -1.09
N GLY A 131 -15.82 -17.53 -2.39
CA GLY A 131 -16.77 -17.01 -3.36
C GLY A 131 -16.56 -15.52 -3.68
N LEU A 132 -17.35 -15.02 -4.63
CA LEU A 132 -17.32 -13.62 -5.04
C LEU A 132 -17.93 -12.75 -3.94
N GLY A 133 -17.31 -11.60 -3.63
CA GLY A 133 -17.88 -10.64 -2.69
C GLY A 133 -16.86 -9.89 -1.85
N THR A 134 -17.37 -8.97 -1.02
CA THR A 134 -16.58 -8.06 -0.19
C THR A 134 -15.75 -8.77 0.87
N PHE A 135 -16.18 -9.94 1.33
CA PHE A 135 -15.42 -10.75 2.29
C PHE A 135 -14.10 -11.25 1.69
N ALA A 136 -14.13 -11.76 0.45
CA ALA A 136 -12.92 -12.20 -0.24
C ALA A 136 -11.93 -11.04 -0.45
N GLY A 137 -12.45 -9.85 -0.80
CA GLY A 137 -11.65 -8.63 -0.92
C GLY A 137 -11.02 -8.21 0.40
N THR A 138 -11.79 -8.20 1.49
CA THR A 138 -11.29 -7.89 2.84
C THR A 138 -10.21 -8.86 3.28
N PHE A 139 -10.41 -10.17 3.04
CA PHE A 139 -9.42 -11.19 3.39
C PHE A 139 -8.11 -11.01 2.60
N ALA A 140 -8.20 -10.75 1.30
CA ALA A 140 -7.01 -10.49 0.47
C ALA A 140 -6.23 -9.25 0.95
N ILE A 141 -6.92 -8.15 1.25
CA ILE A 141 -6.31 -6.92 1.78
C ILE A 141 -5.69 -7.20 3.17
N THR A 142 -6.36 -8.00 4.00
CA THR A 142 -5.83 -8.40 5.31
C THR A 142 -4.51 -9.15 5.18
N LEU A 143 -4.43 -10.15 4.31
CA LEU A 143 -3.20 -10.92 4.08
C LEU A 143 -2.08 -10.05 3.50
N TYR A 144 -2.40 -9.21 2.53
CA TYR A 144 -1.44 -8.30 1.92
C TYR A 144 -0.88 -7.32 2.96
N THR A 145 -1.77 -6.67 3.73
CA THR A 145 -1.39 -5.71 4.78
C THR A 145 -0.61 -6.40 5.89
N PHE A 146 -1.04 -7.57 6.33
CA PHE A 146 -0.36 -8.39 7.33
C PHE A 146 1.10 -8.65 6.94
N ALA A 147 1.33 -9.09 5.69
CA ALA A 147 2.67 -9.42 5.23
C ALA A 147 3.58 -8.18 5.17
N ILE A 148 3.05 -7.02 4.73
CA ILE A 148 3.83 -5.78 4.66
C ILE A 148 4.07 -5.20 6.05
N MET A 149 3.02 -5.08 6.88
CA MET A 149 3.14 -4.52 8.23
C MET A 149 4.07 -5.34 9.12
N THR A 150 3.98 -6.68 9.06
CA THR A 150 4.91 -7.54 9.81
C THR A 150 6.36 -7.22 9.42
N LYS A 151 6.63 -7.09 8.11
CA LYS A 151 7.99 -6.80 7.65
C LYS A 151 8.47 -5.43 8.11
N LEU A 152 7.70 -4.38 7.84
CA LEU A 152 8.09 -3.02 8.22
C LEU A 152 8.31 -2.92 9.73
N THR A 153 7.42 -3.54 10.53
CA THR A 153 7.51 -3.48 11.98
C THR A 153 8.74 -4.22 12.53
N TYR A 154 9.09 -5.40 12.01
CA TYR A 154 10.31 -6.04 12.50
C TYR A 154 11.59 -5.35 12.01
N GLU A 155 11.59 -4.71 10.85
CA GLU A 155 12.72 -3.90 10.37
C GLU A 155 12.88 -2.62 11.21
N ASP A 156 11.79 -1.93 11.53
CA ASP A 156 11.80 -0.79 12.46
C ASP A 156 12.28 -1.21 13.86
N ALA A 157 11.84 -2.37 14.35
CA ALA A 157 12.27 -2.90 15.64
C ALA A 157 13.74 -3.34 15.68
N ASP A 158 14.28 -3.83 14.55
CA ASP A 158 15.71 -4.14 14.42
C ASP A 158 16.59 -2.88 14.35
N ALA A 159 16.04 -1.78 13.83
CA ALA A 159 16.72 -0.47 13.76
C ALA A 159 16.60 0.35 15.06
N ALA A 160 15.64 0.03 15.94
CA ALA A 160 15.40 0.73 17.18
C ALA A 160 16.53 0.55 18.19
N ASN A 161 16.65 1.49 19.14
CA ASN A 161 17.65 1.40 20.22
C ASN A 161 17.31 0.27 21.19
N THR A 162 18.11 -0.78 21.20
CA THR A 162 17.89 -1.98 22.01
C THR A 162 18.40 -1.84 23.46
N ALA A 163 19.01 -0.74 23.86
CA ALA A 163 19.59 -0.58 25.19
C ALA A 163 18.54 -0.72 26.31
N ALA A 164 17.38 -0.07 26.17
CA ALA A 164 16.28 -0.18 27.13
C ALA A 164 15.70 -1.59 27.19
N TYR A 165 15.59 -2.26 26.04
CA TYR A 165 15.15 -3.65 25.97
C TYR A 165 16.14 -4.58 26.69
N LEU A 166 17.44 -4.45 26.47
CA LEU A 166 18.48 -5.25 27.12
C LEU A 166 18.48 -5.01 28.62
N ALA A 167 18.30 -3.76 29.09
CA ALA A 167 18.22 -3.44 30.51
C ALA A 167 17.03 -4.17 31.19
N LEU A 168 15.82 -4.15 30.57
CA LEU A 168 14.68 -4.89 31.08
C LEU A 168 14.91 -6.42 31.09
N ARG A 169 15.59 -6.95 30.07
CA ARG A 169 15.94 -8.37 30.00
C ARG A 169 16.94 -8.76 31.10
N SER A 170 17.89 -7.91 31.42
CA SER A 170 18.87 -8.13 32.50
C SER A 170 18.21 -8.14 33.87
N MET A 171 17.10 -7.44 34.05
CA MET A 171 16.28 -7.47 35.27
C MET A 171 15.31 -8.68 35.34
N GLY A 172 15.38 -9.63 34.37
CA GLY A 172 14.55 -10.82 34.37
C GLY A 172 13.20 -10.67 33.68
N CYS A 173 12.89 -9.52 33.06
CA CYS A 173 11.64 -9.32 32.31
C CYS A 173 11.56 -10.30 31.13
N ALA A 174 10.37 -10.89 30.89
CA ALA A 174 10.15 -11.80 29.76
C ALA A 174 10.29 -11.03 28.40
N PRO A 175 10.63 -11.74 27.28
CA PRO A 175 10.91 -11.08 26.00
C PRO A 175 9.77 -10.22 25.46
N PHE A 176 8.54 -10.72 25.53
CA PHE A 176 7.36 -10.03 24.99
C PHE A 176 6.98 -8.77 25.79
N PRO A 177 6.85 -8.80 27.13
CA PRO A 177 6.67 -7.58 27.93
C PRO A 177 7.80 -6.57 27.74
N ALA A 178 9.07 -7.01 27.67
CA ALA A 178 10.20 -6.13 27.41
C ALA A 178 10.08 -5.43 26.04
N PHE A 179 9.61 -6.12 25.01
CA PHE A 179 9.31 -5.54 23.72
C PHE A 179 8.23 -4.46 23.80
N ILE A 180 7.10 -4.77 24.47
CA ILE A 180 5.98 -3.82 24.59
C ILE A 180 6.39 -2.53 25.33
N HIS A 181 7.24 -2.63 26.33
CA HIS A 181 7.58 -1.47 27.16
C HIS A 181 8.80 -0.69 26.65
N ALA A 182 9.73 -1.34 25.94
CA ALA A 182 10.97 -0.69 25.48
C ALA A 182 10.95 -0.38 23.98
N VAL A 183 10.59 -1.35 23.12
CA VAL A 183 10.73 -1.22 21.68
C VAL A 183 9.48 -0.65 21.04
N LEU A 184 8.30 -1.16 21.40
CA LEU A 184 7.04 -0.73 20.79
C LEU A 184 6.80 0.78 20.90
N PRO A 185 7.05 1.49 22.03
CA PRO A 185 6.83 2.92 22.11
C PRO A 185 7.74 3.71 21.16
N GLU A 186 8.93 3.21 20.86
CA GLU A 186 9.90 3.85 19.96
C GLU A 186 9.46 3.71 18.50
N ILE A 187 8.97 2.53 18.10
CA ILE A 187 8.56 2.26 16.72
C ILE A 187 7.11 2.65 16.42
N LEU A 188 6.30 2.95 17.44
CA LEU A 188 4.86 3.22 17.29
C LEU A 188 4.54 4.36 16.32
N PRO A 189 5.29 5.48 16.26
CA PRO A 189 5.04 6.54 15.27
C PRO A 189 5.23 6.07 13.84
N SER A 190 6.29 5.31 13.59
CA SER A 190 6.56 4.71 12.27
C SER A 190 5.48 3.69 11.90
N TYR A 191 5.12 2.82 12.84
CA TYR A 191 4.07 1.83 12.67
C TYR A 191 2.72 2.46 12.28
N LEU A 192 2.28 3.49 13.00
CA LEU A 192 1.02 4.19 12.71
C LEU A 192 1.08 4.91 11.35
N THR A 193 2.20 5.54 11.03
CA THR A 193 2.41 6.20 9.72
C THR A 193 2.35 5.17 8.59
N ASN A 194 2.96 4.00 8.77
CA ASN A 194 2.94 2.91 7.80
C ASN A 194 1.53 2.32 7.64
N ALA A 195 0.76 2.21 8.73
CA ALA A 195 -0.64 1.76 8.68
C ALA A 195 -1.54 2.73 7.89
N LEU A 196 -1.38 4.04 8.09
CA LEU A 196 -2.10 5.07 7.32
C LEU A 196 -1.71 5.03 5.83
N TYR A 197 -0.44 4.89 5.52
CA TYR A 197 0.04 4.72 4.14
C TYR A 197 -0.55 3.47 3.47
N LEU A 198 -0.62 2.34 4.19
CA LEU A 198 -1.23 1.13 3.66
C LEU A 198 -2.74 1.27 3.49
N LEU A 199 -3.43 1.98 4.38
CA LEU A 199 -4.85 2.28 4.21
C LEU A 199 -5.10 3.01 2.89
N GLU A 200 -4.36 4.08 2.61
CA GLU A 200 -4.43 4.82 1.34
C GLU A 200 -4.17 3.91 0.14
N THR A 201 -3.11 3.10 0.21
CA THR A 201 -2.74 2.17 -0.84
C THR A 201 -3.81 1.10 -1.06
N ASN A 202 -4.39 0.56 0.01
CA ASN A 202 -5.43 -0.45 -0.04
C ASN A 202 -6.74 0.07 -0.65
N VAL A 203 -7.12 1.33 -0.39
CA VAL A 203 -8.29 1.94 -1.05
C VAL A 203 -8.09 2.02 -2.56
N ARG A 204 -6.91 2.38 -3.01
CA ARG A 204 -6.56 2.43 -4.43
C ARG A 204 -6.52 1.02 -5.05
N GLN A 205 -5.96 0.05 -4.35
CA GLN A 205 -5.89 -1.34 -4.81
C GLN A 205 -7.25 -2.03 -4.83
N SER A 206 -8.15 -1.75 -3.88
CA SER A 206 -9.46 -2.40 -3.83
C SER A 206 -10.34 -2.07 -5.04
N SER A 207 -10.10 -0.95 -5.73
CA SER A 207 -10.73 -0.68 -7.02
C SER A 207 -10.33 -1.69 -8.11
N ILE A 208 -9.09 -2.18 -8.06
CA ILE A 208 -8.57 -3.20 -8.99
C ILE A 208 -9.05 -4.60 -8.58
N LEU A 209 -9.16 -4.88 -7.27
CA LEU A 209 -9.62 -6.19 -6.78
C LEU A 209 -11.06 -6.51 -7.21
N GLY A 210 -11.87 -5.49 -7.49
CA GLY A 210 -13.22 -5.67 -8.04
C GLY A 210 -13.24 -6.36 -9.40
N TYR A 211 -12.18 -6.26 -10.22
CA TYR A 211 -12.07 -6.97 -11.50
C TYR A 211 -12.07 -8.51 -11.34
N VAL A 212 -11.60 -9.01 -10.22
CA VAL A 212 -11.58 -10.46 -9.90
C VAL A 212 -12.78 -10.87 -9.04
N GLY A 213 -13.81 -10.01 -8.94
CA GLY A 213 -15.03 -10.33 -8.23
C GLY A 213 -14.98 -10.11 -6.72
N ALA A 214 -13.97 -9.39 -6.21
CA ALA A 214 -13.88 -9.01 -4.79
C ALA A 214 -14.90 -7.93 -4.37
N GLY A 215 -15.82 -7.53 -5.26
CA GLY A 215 -16.87 -6.55 -4.96
C GLY A 215 -16.38 -5.10 -5.02
N GLY A 216 -17.20 -4.19 -4.46
CA GLY A 216 -16.86 -2.76 -4.39
C GLY A 216 -16.94 -2.02 -5.72
N ILE A 217 -16.29 -0.84 -5.77
CA ILE A 217 -16.34 0.07 -6.93
C ILE A 217 -15.72 -0.55 -8.20
N GLY A 218 -14.76 -1.46 -8.06
CA GLY A 218 -14.09 -2.10 -9.19
C GLY A 218 -15.02 -3.03 -9.97
N LEU A 219 -16.03 -3.61 -9.33
CA LEU A 219 -17.02 -4.47 -10.01
C LEU A 219 -17.86 -3.66 -10.99
N ILE A 220 -18.40 -2.51 -10.53
CA ILE A 220 -19.20 -1.64 -11.41
C ILE A 220 -18.33 -0.97 -12.47
N LEU A 221 -17.06 -0.67 -12.16
CA LEU A 221 -16.12 -0.14 -13.14
C LEU A 221 -15.89 -1.13 -14.28
N ASN A 222 -15.61 -2.41 -13.95
CA ASN A 222 -15.43 -3.47 -14.94
C ASN A 222 -16.69 -3.69 -15.79
N GLU A 223 -17.88 -3.67 -15.16
CA GLU A 223 -19.17 -3.78 -15.84
C GLU A 223 -19.34 -2.65 -16.88
N LYS A 224 -19.12 -1.38 -16.49
CA LYS A 224 -19.31 -0.22 -17.37
C LYS A 224 -18.27 -0.14 -18.49
N ILE A 225 -17.02 -0.57 -18.23
CA ILE A 225 -16.01 -0.72 -19.27
C ILE A 225 -16.45 -1.80 -20.30
N SER A 226 -16.96 -2.93 -19.84
CA SER A 226 -17.42 -4.03 -20.71
C SER A 226 -18.60 -3.61 -21.59
N TRP A 227 -19.48 -2.75 -21.07
CA TRP A 227 -20.62 -2.21 -21.81
C TRP A 227 -20.27 -0.96 -22.63
N ARG A 228 -19.00 -0.49 -22.60
CA ARG A 228 -18.51 0.71 -23.31
C ARG A 228 -19.25 2.00 -22.93
N GLU A 229 -19.76 2.08 -21.70
CA GLU A 229 -20.45 3.26 -21.17
C GLU A 229 -19.41 4.25 -20.58
N PHE A 230 -18.55 4.83 -21.42
CA PHE A 230 -17.38 5.60 -20.98
C PHE A 230 -17.69 6.86 -20.18
N GLN A 231 -18.86 7.48 -20.38
CA GLN A 231 -19.31 8.61 -19.56
C GLN A 231 -19.56 8.19 -18.10
N LYS A 232 -20.13 7.00 -17.86
CA LYS A 232 -20.29 6.44 -16.52
C LYS A 232 -18.96 5.97 -15.93
N VAL A 233 -18.08 5.42 -16.76
CA VAL A 233 -16.71 5.12 -16.35
C VAL A 233 -15.99 6.38 -15.87
N GLY A 234 -16.11 7.49 -16.60
CA GLY A 234 -15.59 8.80 -16.20
C GLY A 234 -16.12 9.27 -14.85
N ALA A 235 -17.44 9.11 -14.60
CA ALA A 235 -18.04 9.45 -13.30
C ALA A 235 -17.47 8.58 -12.15
N ILE A 236 -17.34 7.27 -12.37
CA ILE A 236 -16.75 6.34 -11.38
C ILE A 236 -15.30 6.73 -11.06
N LEU A 237 -14.48 6.98 -12.09
CA LEU A 237 -13.08 7.36 -11.91
C LEU A 237 -12.93 8.71 -11.20
N LEU A 238 -13.79 9.68 -11.50
CA LEU A 238 -13.80 10.99 -10.85
C LEU A 238 -14.10 10.85 -9.35
N VAL A 239 -15.14 10.09 -8.98
CA VAL A 239 -15.49 9.84 -7.58
C VAL A 239 -14.36 9.11 -6.86
N LEU A 240 -13.78 8.09 -7.50
CA LEU A 240 -12.65 7.35 -6.94
C LEU A 240 -11.43 8.26 -6.74
N PHE A 241 -11.11 9.11 -7.72
CA PHE A 241 -10.01 10.08 -7.62
C PHE A 241 -10.22 11.04 -6.44
N LEU A 242 -11.42 11.63 -6.33
CA LEU A 242 -11.74 12.55 -5.22
C LEU A 242 -11.65 11.84 -3.86
N THR A 243 -12.14 10.60 -3.78
CA THR A 243 -12.06 9.80 -2.55
C THR A 243 -10.61 9.53 -2.14
N VAL A 244 -9.76 9.13 -3.10
CA VAL A 244 -8.32 8.90 -2.84
C VAL A 244 -7.65 10.20 -2.40
N CYS A 245 -7.92 11.34 -3.04
CA CYS A 245 -7.37 12.65 -2.65
C CYS A 245 -7.77 13.04 -1.22
N VAL A 246 -9.01 12.79 -0.83
CA VAL A 246 -9.49 13.07 0.54
C VAL A 246 -8.76 12.17 1.54
N ILE A 247 -8.70 10.87 1.29
CA ILE A 247 -8.01 9.91 2.19
C ILE A 247 -6.52 10.25 2.31
N GLU A 248 -5.84 10.54 1.19
CA GLU A 248 -4.44 10.94 1.19
C GLU A 248 -4.21 12.23 2.00
N SER A 249 -5.10 13.20 1.87
CA SER A 249 -5.01 14.45 2.64
C SER A 249 -5.18 14.21 4.15
N ILE A 250 -6.15 13.37 4.54
CA ILE A 250 -6.37 12.96 5.93
C ILE A 250 -5.16 12.18 6.45
N SER A 251 -4.68 11.20 5.70
CA SER A 251 -3.51 10.37 6.08
C SER A 251 -2.25 11.20 6.27
N ARG A 252 -2.00 12.16 5.39
CA ARG A 252 -0.86 13.10 5.52
C ARG A 252 -0.98 13.99 6.75
N TYR A 253 -2.17 14.53 7.01
CA TYR A 253 -2.43 15.36 8.19
C TYR A 253 -2.22 14.56 9.48
N LEU A 254 -2.80 13.36 9.58
CA LEU A 254 -2.64 12.49 10.74
C LEU A 254 -1.17 12.06 10.94
N SER A 255 -0.47 11.70 9.89
CA SER A 255 0.96 11.35 9.95
C SER A 255 1.82 12.51 10.44
N ALA A 256 1.50 13.75 10.02
CA ALA A 256 2.19 14.94 10.49
C ALA A 256 1.94 15.21 12.00
N LEU A 257 0.69 14.99 12.47
CA LEU A 257 0.35 15.09 13.89
C LEU A 257 1.09 14.05 14.72
N ILE A 258 1.08 12.78 14.29
CA ILE A 258 1.79 11.68 14.97
C ILE A 258 3.27 12.05 15.12
N ARG A 259 3.94 12.44 14.04
CA ARG A 259 5.37 12.81 14.07
C ARG A 259 5.64 14.01 14.98
N ARG A 260 4.81 15.05 14.97
CA ARG A 260 4.96 16.22 15.84
C ARG A 260 4.86 15.86 17.31
N GLU A 261 3.85 15.10 17.70
CA GLU A 261 3.64 14.72 19.09
C GLU A 261 4.78 13.86 19.63
N PHE A 262 5.26 12.90 18.85
CA PHE A 262 6.38 12.06 19.28
C PHE A 262 7.72 12.79 19.32
N LEU A 263 8.00 13.77 18.45
CA LEU A 263 9.17 14.62 18.53
C LEU A 263 9.17 15.52 19.78
N VAL A 264 8.00 16.05 20.16
CA VAL A 264 7.85 16.87 21.37
C VAL A 264 7.98 16.02 22.64
N GLN A 265 7.54 14.76 22.62
CA GLN A 265 7.65 13.85 23.77
C GLN A 265 9.08 13.39 24.07
N THR A 266 9.95 13.28 23.04
CA THR A 266 11.39 12.99 23.24
C THR A 266 12.10 14.10 23.99
N VAL A 267 11.58 15.34 23.93
CA VAL A 267 12.17 16.52 24.59
C VAL A 267 11.54 16.81 25.96
N SER A 268 10.32 16.35 26.23
CA SER A 268 9.59 16.64 27.47
C SER A 268 8.93 15.40 28.05
N GLY A 269 9.57 14.76 29.01
CA GLY A 269 9.16 13.51 29.67
C GLY A 269 7.85 13.54 30.48
N ALA A 270 6.94 14.49 30.28
CA ALA A 270 5.92 14.79 31.29
C ALA A 270 4.44 14.69 30.91
N LYS A 271 3.99 14.23 29.72
CA LYS A 271 2.54 14.14 29.42
C LYS A 271 2.08 12.94 28.57
N ARG A 272 2.52 11.75 28.93
CA ARG A 272 2.27 10.51 28.16
C ARG A 272 0.82 9.99 28.14
N LYS A 273 -0.08 10.38 29.06
CA LYS A 273 -1.38 9.70 29.24
C LYS A 273 -2.57 10.30 28.47
N ARG A 274 -2.52 11.55 28.03
CA ARG A 274 -3.72 12.24 27.54
C ARG A 274 -3.96 12.14 26.02
N HIS A 275 -2.95 11.80 25.23
CA HIS A 275 -3.03 11.82 23.76
C HIS A 275 -3.20 10.46 23.10
N LEU A 276 -2.81 9.36 23.77
CA LEU A 276 -3.11 8.00 23.28
C LEU A 276 -4.64 7.76 23.20
N THR A 277 -5.41 8.37 24.08
CA THR A 277 -6.89 8.32 24.06
C THR A 277 -7.47 9.11 22.88
N LEU A 278 -6.90 10.25 22.51
CA LEU A 278 -7.36 11.08 21.37
C LEU A 278 -7.03 10.44 20.01
N LEU A 279 -5.86 9.82 19.88
CA LEU A 279 -5.51 9.04 18.67
C LEU A 279 -6.37 7.77 18.56
N GLY A 280 -6.59 7.06 19.66
CA GLY A 280 -7.50 5.92 19.71
C GLY A 280 -8.94 6.30 19.38
N THR A 281 -9.43 7.44 19.86
CA THR A 281 -10.77 7.95 19.55
C THR A 281 -10.87 8.43 18.10
N GLY A 282 -9.83 9.02 17.51
CA GLY A 282 -9.81 9.41 16.10
C GLY A 282 -9.89 8.20 15.16
N ILE A 283 -9.10 7.15 15.43
CA ILE A 283 -9.14 5.89 14.69
C ILE A 283 -10.48 5.17 14.91
N LEU A 284 -11.01 5.18 16.14
CA LEU A 284 -12.34 4.65 16.47
C LEU A 284 -13.46 5.43 15.78
N LEU A 285 -13.34 6.75 15.64
CA LEU A 285 -14.34 7.59 14.97
C LEU A 285 -14.37 7.34 13.47
N VAL A 286 -13.22 7.17 12.83
CA VAL A 286 -13.14 6.72 11.42
C VAL A 286 -13.71 5.31 11.27
N PHE A 287 -13.45 4.42 12.24
CA PHE A 287 -14.02 3.08 12.29
C PHE A 287 -15.54 3.09 12.46
N PHE A 288 -16.07 3.96 13.34
CA PHE A 288 -17.52 4.06 13.59
C PHE A 288 -18.27 4.67 12.40
N VAL A 289 -17.68 5.68 11.75
CA VAL A 289 -18.24 6.27 10.50
C VAL A 289 -18.24 5.25 9.34
N CYS A 290 -17.32 4.28 9.34
CA CYS A 290 -17.30 3.20 8.34
C CYS A 290 -18.24 2.02 8.69
N LEU A 291 -18.71 1.90 9.94
CA LEU A 291 -19.60 0.81 10.38
C LEU A 291 -21.08 1.22 10.44
N ALA A 292 -21.38 2.53 10.49
CA ALA A 292 -22.73 3.07 10.38
C ALA A 292 -23.20 3.19 8.94
#